data_20c60f21bf48569205f7553d2e8e9b25
#
_entry.id   20c60f21bf48569205f7553d2e8e9b25
#
_cell.length_a   1.000
_cell.length_b   1.000
_cell.length_c   1.000
_cell.angle_alpha   90.00
_cell.angle_beta   90.00
_cell.angle_gamma   90.00
#
_symmetry.space_group_name_H-M   'P 1'
#
loop_
_entity.id
_entity.type
_entity.pdbx_description
1 polymer ?
#
loop_
_entity_poly.entity_id
_entity_poly.type
_entity_poly.pdbx_seq_one_letter_code
_entity_poly.pdbx_strand_id
1 'polypeptide(L)'
;MDFNKNPLVEKRNAEYARLPDGTVARMKAVSAEPPKNYQLKAMKRRKNINIQSGDMFAVQAINGTFYVGQVLQSNLPVDEIDPFIEGCHVIVIFDQIISSPDEDVSALPLDYYQLLIKPCIVEDTYWKRGYFSPLIRRSVPSLDSLSYGFWSYRKQAFQTVKGELLERTPKIMGIYGLTTITGVASEMKRALIAKGIL
;
A
#
# COMPACT_ATOMS: atom_id res chain seq x y z
N MET A 1 2.60 -25.35 -9.39
CA MET A 1 2.71 -24.23 -8.42
C MET A 1 1.64 -24.42 -7.37
N ASP A 2 2.02 -24.66 -6.13
CA ASP A 2 1.03 -24.85 -5.06
C ASP A 2 0.70 -23.49 -4.45
N PHE A 3 -0.37 -22.87 -4.93
CA PHE A 3 -0.85 -21.57 -4.42
C PHE A 3 -1.34 -21.62 -2.97
N ASN A 4 -1.50 -22.83 -2.40
CA ASN A 4 -2.00 -23.03 -1.03
C ASN A 4 -0.92 -22.79 0.04
N LYS A 5 0.36 -22.77 -0.35
CA LYS A 5 1.50 -22.50 0.57
C LYS A 5 1.97 -21.04 0.57
N ASN A 6 1.09 -20.10 0.26
CA ASN A 6 1.43 -18.68 0.27
C ASN A 6 1.23 -18.08 1.66
N PRO A 7 2.29 -17.62 2.36
CA PRO A 7 2.18 -17.05 3.70
C PRO A 7 1.25 -15.84 3.79
N LEU A 8 1.08 -15.07 2.69
CA LEU A 8 0.14 -13.96 2.63
C LEU A 8 -1.30 -14.44 2.62
N VAL A 9 -1.58 -15.57 1.94
CA VAL A 9 -2.91 -16.19 1.94
C VAL A 9 -3.23 -16.75 3.32
N GLU A 10 -2.29 -17.44 3.95
CA GLU A 10 -2.45 -17.95 5.30
C GLU A 10 -2.73 -16.82 6.31
N LYS A 11 -1.92 -15.74 6.26
CA LYS A 11 -2.12 -14.57 7.11
C LYS A 11 -3.49 -13.92 6.88
N ARG A 12 -3.88 -13.74 5.62
CA ARG A 12 -5.19 -13.19 5.27
C ARG A 12 -6.34 -14.07 5.76
N ASN A 13 -6.22 -15.39 5.61
CA ASN A 13 -7.23 -16.32 6.09
C ASN A 13 -7.34 -16.29 7.63
N ALA A 14 -6.22 -16.16 8.33
CA ALA A 14 -6.21 -16.00 9.78
C ALA A 14 -6.83 -14.64 10.22
N GLU A 15 -6.61 -13.58 9.46
CA GLU A 15 -7.26 -12.27 9.68
C GLU A 15 -8.78 -12.40 9.43
N TYR A 16 -9.21 -13.07 8.36
CA TYR A 16 -10.62 -13.27 8.02
C TYR A 16 -11.36 -14.14 9.06
N ALA A 17 -10.72 -15.16 9.60
CA ALA A 17 -11.30 -16.00 10.63
C ALA A 17 -11.66 -15.27 11.94
N ARG A 18 -11.14 -14.06 12.13
CA ARG A 18 -11.44 -13.19 13.28
C ARG A 18 -12.57 -12.20 13.02
N LEU A 19 -13.03 -12.10 11.79
CA LEU A 19 -14.08 -11.16 11.38
C LEU A 19 -15.43 -11.89 11.27
N PRO A 20 -16.56 -11.18 11.47
CA PRO A 20 -17.88 -11.73 11.21
C PRO A 20 -18.02 -12.19 9.74
N ASP A 21 -18.72 -13.30 9.50
CA ASP A 21 -18.91 -13.88 8.15
C ASP A 21 -19.49 -12.88 7.16
N GLY A 22 -20.44 -12.05 7.57
CA GLY A 22 -21.00 -11.00 6.74
C GLY A 22 -19.98 -9.95 6.31
N THR A 23 -19.00 -9.62 7.17
CA THR A 23 -17.90 -8.70 6.85
C THR A 23 -16.98 -9.32 5.81
N VAL A 24 -16.60 -10.58 6.01
CA VAL A 24 -15.74 -11.32 5.05
C VAL A 24 -16.41 -11.45 3.69
N ALA A 25 -17.72 -11.74 3.64
CA ALA A 25 -18.47 -11.80 2.40
C ALA A 25 -18.44 -10.46 1.64
N ARG A 26 -18.65 -9.34 2.33
CA ARG A 26 -18.56 -7.98 1.76
C ARG A 26 -17.16 -7.68 1.23
N MET A 27 -16.09 -8.01 1.97
CA MET A 27 -14.71 -7.83 1.53
C MET A 27 -14.41 -8.62 0.25
N LYS A 28 -14.88 -9.86 0.16
CA LYS A 28 -14.71 -10.70 -1.05
C LYS A 28 -15.47 -10.13 -2.24
N ALA A 29 -16.65 -9.57 -2.02
CA ALA A 29 -17.50 -8.99 -3.07
C ALA A 29 -16.86 -7.76 -3.74
N VAL A 30 -15.95 -7.03 -3.08
CA VAL A 30 -15.27 -5.86 -3.67
C VAL A 30 -14.61 -6.16 -5.01
N SER A 31 -14.08 -7.38 -5.21
CA SER A 31 -13.45 -7.77 -6.48
C SER A 31 -14.43 -7.85 -7.67
N ALA A 32 -15.71 -8.08 -7.41
CA ALA A 32 -16.74 -8.15 -8.42
C ALA A 32 -17.45 -6.80 -8.67
N GLU A 33 -17.15 -5.80 -7.84
CA GLU A 33 -17.77 -4.49 -7.99
C GLU A 33 -17.12 -3.69 -9.13
N PRO A 34 -17.89 -2.81 -9.80
CA PRO A 34 -17.32 -1.87 -10.77
C PRO A 34 -16.39 -0.87 -10.04
N PRO A 35 -15.27 -0.44 -10.66
CA PRO A 35 -14.27 0.45 -10.04
C PRO A 35 -14.85 1.71 -9.40
N LYS A 36 -15.93 2.28 -9.95
CA LYS A 36 -16.60 3.46 -9.38
C LYS A 36 -17.05 3.30 -7.92
N ASN A 37 -17.22 2.06 -7.45
CA ASN A 37 -17.70 1.73 -6.10
C ASN A 37 -16.57 1.67 -5.07
N TYR A 38 -15.31 1.73 -5.49
CA TYR A 38 -14.15 1.71 -4.59
C TYR A 38 -13.02 2.65 -5.01
N GLN A 39 -13.15 3.35 -6.13
CA GLN A 39 -12.12 4.22 -6.67
C GLN A 39 -11.72 5.31 -5.66
N LEU A 40 -10.41 5.56 -5.54
CA LEU A 40 -9.89 6.70 -4.80
C LEU A 40 -10.44 8.00 -5.40
N LYS A 41 -10.66 8.99 -4.55
CA LYS A 41 -11.07 10.31 -5.03
C LYS A 41 -9.85 11.11 -5.46
N ALA A 42 -9.89 11.62 -6.69
CA ALA A 42 -8.84 12.51 -7.18
C ALA A 42 -8.99 13.91 -6.57
N MET A 43 -7.88 14.44 -6.06
CA MET A 43 -7.77 15.78 -5.50
C MET A 43 -7.23 16.74 -6.57
N LYS A 44 -5.94 17.03 -6.57
CA LYS A 44 -5.32 17.97 -7.51
C LYS A 44 -4.31 17.25 -8.41
N ARG A 45 -4.52 17.30 -9.73
CA ARG A 45 -3.57 16.79 -10.71
C ARG A 45 -2.29 17.62 -10.71
N ARG A 46 -1.15 16.97 -10.94
CA ARG A 46 0.17 17.60 -11.00
C ARG A 46 0.91 17.15 -12.25
N LYS A 47 1.59 18.07 -12.93
CA LYS A 47 2.37 17.75 -14.15
C LYS A 47 3.81 17.33 -13.82
N ASN A 48 4.45 18.09 -12.93
CA ASN A 48 5.85 17.88 -12.56
C ASN A 48 5.89 17.38 -11.11
N ILE A 49 6.43 16.19 -10.93
CA ILE A 49 6.52 15.53 -9.63
C ILE A 49 7.95 15.00 -9.51
N ASN A 50 8.56 15.26 -8.37
CA ASN A 50 9.82 14.65 -7.97
C ASN A 50 9.57 13.92 -6.65
N ILE A 51 9.34 12.62 -6.74
CA ILE A 51 9.00 11.78 -5.59
C ILE A 51 10.29 11.24 -5.00
N GLN A 52 10.43 11.38 -3.68
CA GLN A 52 11.61 10.93 -2.95
C GLN A 52 11.22 10.10 -1.73
N SER A 53 12.12 9.23 -1.29
CA SER A 53 11.96 8.50 -0.03
C SER A 53 11.71 9.47 1.12
N GLY A 54 10.73 9.14 1.95
CA GLY A 54 10.27 9.99 3.04
C GLY A 54 9.14 10.95 2.70
N ASP A 55 8.82 11.16 1.41
CA ASP A 55 7.69 12.00 1.04
C ASP A 55 6.39 11.43 1.61
N MET A 56 5.69 12.27 2.37
CA MET A 56 4.36 11.99 2.88
C MET A 56 3.33 12.44 1.86
N PHE A 57 2.19 11.75 1.83
CA PHE A 57 1.08 12.12 0.96
C PHE A 57 -0.27 11.86 1.62
N ALA A 58 -1.25 12.69 1.28
CA ALA A 58 -2.65 12.43 1.58
C ALA A 58 -3.27 11.57 0.48
N VAL A 59 -4.18 10.69 0.86
CA VAL A 59 -5.03 9.90 -0.05
C VAL A 59 -6.47 9.96 0.43
N GLN A 60 -7.41 10.17 -0.50
CA GLN A 60 -8.83 10.23 -0.17
C GLN A 60 -9.53 8.93 -0.58
N ALA A 61 -10.08 8.24 0.43
CA ALA A 61 -10.87 7.03 0.23
C ALA A 61 -12.24 7.33 -0.40
N ILE A 62 -12.92 6.27 -0.85
CA ILE A 62 -14.25 6.38 -1.49
C ILE A 62 -15.29 7.06 -0.59
N ASN A 63 -15.24 6.88 0.72
CA ASN A 63 -16.12 7.51 1.70
C ASN A 63 -15.81 8.99 1.98
N GLY A 64 -14.74 9.53 1.38
CA GLY A 64 -14.32 10.91 1.54
C GLY A 64 -13.30 11.16 2.65
N THR A 65 -13.00 10.15 3.48
CA THR A 65 -12.00 10.25 4.55
C THR A 65 -10.61 10.34 3.97
N PHE A 66 -9.77 11.19 4.55
CA PHE A 66 -8.36 11.31 4.20
C PHE A 66 -7.50 10.44 5.11
N TYR A 67 -6.54 9.76 4.49
CA TYR A 67 -5.51 8.99 5.17
C TYR A 67 -4.14 9.50 4.75
N VAL A 68 -3.13 9.21 5.58
CA VAL A 68 -1.75 9.59 5.30
C VAL A 68 -0.94 8.37 4.86
N GLY A 69 -0.12 8.56 3.84
CA GLY A 69 0.85 7.56 3.39
C GLY A 69 2.26 8.12 3.34
N GLN A 70 3.23 7.23 3.16
CA GLN A 70 4.64 7.59 3.02
C GLN A 70 5.32 6.75 1.94
N VAL A 71 6.22 7.40 1.22
CA VAL A 71 7.14 6.75 0.29
C VAL A 71 8.31 6.18 1.09
N LEU A 72 8.43 4.86 1.14
CA LEU A 72 9.54 4.18 1.83
C LEU A 72 10.80 4.18 0.97
N GLN A 73 10.65 3.89 -0.32
CA GLN A 73 11.71 3.94 -1.33
C GLN A 73 11.18 4.57 -2.62
N SER A 74 12.02 5.34 -3.28
CA SER A 74 11.68 6.00 -4.56
C SER A 74 12.67 5.61 -5.65
N ASN A 75 12.23 5.75 -6.92
CA ASN A 75 13.06 5.48 -8.09
C ASN A 75 13.73 4.10 -8.01
N LEU A 76 12.91 3.06 -7.90
CA LEU A 76 13.43 1.70 -7.84
C LEU A 76 14.34 1.41 -9.04
N PRO A 77 15.46 0.70 -8.83
CA PRO A 77 16.37 0.36 -9.90
C PRO A 77 15.70 -0.61 -10.88
N VAL A 78 16.29 -0.70 -12.07
CA VAL A 78 15.91 -1.74 -13.05
C VAL A 78 16.04 -3.10 -12.40
N ASP A 79 14.98 -3.88 -12.44
CA ASP A 79 15.00 -5.29 -12.07
C ASP A 79 14.95 -6.13 -13.35
N GLU A 80 15.96 -6.94 -13.60
CA GLU A 80 16.00 -7.87 -14.75
C GLU A 80 14.82 -8.86 -14.73
N ILE A 81 14.23 -9.08 -13.56
CA ILE A 81 13.13 -10.04 -13.35
C ILE A 81 11.77 -9.40 -13.65
N ASP A 82 11.61 -8.12 -13.29
CA ASP A 82 10.37 -7.35 -13.47
C ASP A 82 10.69 -5.90 -13.87
N PRO A 83 10.93 -5.65 -15.16
CA PRO A 83 11.24 -4.30 -15.64
C PRO A 83 10.12 -3.29 -15.44
N PHE A 84 8.89 -3.75 -15.13
CA PHE A 84 7.76 -2.83 -14.88
C PHE A 84 7.86 -2.06 -13.57
N ILE A 85 8.76 -2.43 -12.67
CA ILE A 85 8.97 -1.69 -11.41
C ILE A 85 10.06 -0.62 -11.50
N GLU A 86 10.76 -0.52 -12.63
CA GLU A 86 11.77 0.53 -12.84
C GLU A 86 11.16 1.92 -12.64
N GLY A 87 11.83 2.76 -11.85
CA GLY A 87 11.37 4.11 -11.54
C GLY A 87 10.15 4.20 -10.62
N CYS A 88 9.55 3.06 -10.25
CA CYS A 88 8.43 3.01 -9.32
C CYS A 88 8.84 3.31 -7.87
N HIS A 89 7.87 3.34 -6.98
CA HIS A 89 8.04 3.71 -5.58
C HIS A 89 7.40 2.67 -4.68
N VAL A 90 8.06 2.35 -3.55
CA VAL A 90 7.44 1.60 -2.46
C VAL A 90 6.70 2.57 -1.56
N ILE A 91 5.43 2.33 -1.33
CA ILE A 91 4.62 3.12 -0.43
C ILE A 91 3.97 2.26 0.66
N VAL A 92 3.56 2.93 1.73
CA VAL A 92 2.59 2.45 2.72
C VAL A 92 1.51 3.50 2.92
N ILE A 93 0.31 3.07 3.35
CA ILE A 93 -0.73 3.99 3.85
C ILE A 93 -1.04 3.58 5.29
N PHE A 94 -0.89 4.53 6.19
CA PHE A 94 -1.13 4.32 7.62
C PHE A 94 -2.62 4.28 7.93
N ASP A 95 -2.97 3.57 8.98
CA ASP A 95 -4.30 3.60 9.57
C ASP A 95 -4.47 4.87 10.42
N GLN A 96 -4.19 6.01 9.80
CA GLN A 96 -4.22 7.32 10.43
C GLN A 96 -5.05 8.27 9.58
N ILE A 97 -6.13 8.77 10.17
CA ILE A 97 -7.02 9.75 9.55
C ILE A 97 -6.46 11.16 9.76
N ILE A 98 -6.58 11.97 8.72
CA ILE A 98 -6.32 13.40 8.72
C ILE A 98 -7.56 14.15 8.27
N SER A 99 -7.71 15.41 8.71
CA SER A 99 -8.91 16.20 8.47
C SER A 99 -8.97 16.80 7.06
N SER A 100 -7.80 17.03 6.45
CA SER A 100 -7.68 17.63 5.12
C SER A 100 -6.41 17.17 4.39
N PRO A 101 -6.37 17.31 3.05
CA PRO A 101 -5.17 16.97 2.28
C PRO A 101 -4.00 17.96 2.47
N ASP A 102 -4.21 19.05 3.19
CA ASP A 102 -3.20 20.08 3.47
C ASP A 102 -2.85 20.15 4.98
N GLU A 103 -3.26 19.14 5.76
CA GLU A 103 -2.99 19.09 7.20
C GLU A 103 -1.50 18.96 7.48
N ASP A 104 -1.03 19.67 8.52
CA ASP A 104 0.33 19.51 9.02
C ASP A 104 0.50 18.16 9.73
N VAL A 105 1.23 17.26 9.10
CA VAL A 105 1.50 15.91 9.62
C VAL A 105 2.90 15.79 10.24
N SER A 106 3.60 16.90 10.50
CA SER A 106 4.96 16.91 11.01
C SER A 106 5.12 16.16 12.34
N ALA A 107 4.16 16.36 13.25
CA ALA A 107 4.14 15.74 14.58
C ALA A 107 3.24 14.49 14.66
N LEU A 108 2.62 14.05 13.56
CA LEU A 108 1.71 12.91 13.56
C LEU A 108 2.45 11.63 13.96
N PRO A 109 2.02 10.87 14.98
CA PRO A 109 2.63 9.60 15.32
C PRO A 109 2.35 8.59 14.20
N LEU A 110 3.41 7.96 13.67
CA LEU A 110 3.30 6.95 12.60
C LEU A 110 3.66 5.58 13.17
N ASP A 111 2.72 4.66 13.07
CA ASP A 111 2.97 3.26 13.43
C ASP A 111 3.03 2.40 12.15
N TYR A 112 4.24 1.97 11.80
CA TYR A 112 4.49 1.14 10.61
C TYR A 112 3.92 -0.29 10.73
N TYR A 113 3.43 -0.67 11.90
CA TYR A 113 2.74 -1.94 12.11
C TYR A 113 1.21 -1.81 12.07
N GLN A 114 0.69 -0.57 12.09
CA GLN A 114 -0.73 -0.26 11.93
C GLN A 114 -0.98 0.41 10.56
N LEU A 115 -0.92 -0.40 9.53
CA LEU A 115 -1.07 0.04 8.14
C LEU A 115 -2.47 -0.29 7.62
N LEU A 116 -3.09 0.69 6.99
CA LEU A 116 -4.29 0.49 6.17
C LEU A 116 -3.93 -0.23 4.87
N ILE A 117 -2.82 0.17 4.23
CA ILE A 117 -2.24 -0.49 3.07
C ILE A 117 -0.79 -0.87 3.38
N LYS A 118 -0.51 -2.17 3.28
CA LYS A 118 0.81 -2.77 3.44
C LYS A 118 1.74 -2.32 2.31
N PRO A 119 3.08 -2.48 2.42
CA PRO A 119 3.99 -2.06 1.38
C PRO A 119 3.57 -2.55 0.01
N CYS A 120 3.44 -1.64 -0.93
CA CYS A 120 3.14 -1.94 -2.33
C CYS A 120 3.96 -1.05 -3.25
N ILE A 121 4.21 -1.54 -4.47
CA ILE A 121 4.98 -0.84 -5.50
C ILE A 121 4.02 -0.12 -6.42
N VAL A 122 4.19 1.20 -6.59
CA VAL A 122 3.30 2.05 -7.38
C VAL A 122 4.09 2.98 -8.31
N GLU A 123 3.45 3.39 -9.40
CA GLU A 123 3.98 4.39 -10.33
C GLU A 123 3.72 5.82 -9.83
N ASP A 124 4.41 6.79 -10.41
CA ASP A 124 4.19 8.22 -10.21
C ASP A 124 2.80 8.70 -10.70
N THR A 125 2.12 7.89 -11.50
CA THR A 125 0.77 8.13 -12.02
C THR A 125 -0.25 8.45 -10.93
N TYR A 126 -0.07 7.94 -9.71
CA TYR A 126 -0.95 8.25 -8.58
C TYR A 126 -0.93 9.74 -8.22
N TRP A 127 0.24 10.35 -8.20
CA TRP A 127 0.39 11.79 -7.95
C TRP A 127 0.01 12.61 -9.17
N LYS A 128 0.43 12.19 -10.38
CA LYS A 128 0.09 12.89 -11.64
C LYS A 128 -1.41 13.00 -11.84
N ARG A 129 -2.16 11.96 -11.52
CA ARG A 129 -3.63 11.95 -11.60
C ARG A 129 -4.32 12.56 -10.39
N GLY A 130 -3.57 12.92 -9.34
CA GLY A 130 -4.08 13.57 -8.14
C GLY A 130 -4.71 12.66 -7.11
N TYR A 131 -4.51 11.36 -7.18
CA TYR A 131 -4.96 10.43 -6.13
C TYR A 131 -4.13 10.55 -4.86
N PHE A 132 -2.85 10.90 -4.99
CA PHE A 132 -1.97 11.21 -3.88
C PHE A 132 -1.60 12.70 -3.92
N SER A 133 -1.87 13.42 -2.83
CA SER A 133 -1.49 14.82 -2.66
C SER A 133 -0.25 14.92 -1.79
N PRO A 134 0.86 15.48 -2.28
CA PRO A 134 2.06 15.65 -1.49
C PRO A 134 1.81 16.49 -0.22
N LEU A 135 2.40 16.04 0.86
CA LEU A 135 2.50 16.73 2.14
C LEU A 135 3.96 17.13 2.38
N ILE A 136 4.43 16.99 3.61
CA ILE A 136 5.82 17.20 3.99
C ILE A 136 6.69 15.97 3.71
N ARG A 137 8.00 16.08 3.90
CA ARG A 137 8.92 14.94 3.96
C ARG A 137 9.31 14.63 5.40
N ARG A 138 9.32 13.35 5.74
CA ARG A 138 9.78 12.84 7.04
C ARG A 138 10.76 11.67 6.83
N SER A 139 11.73 11.54 7.74
CA SER A 139 12.67 10.41 7.67
C SER A 139 11.92 9.06 7.72
N VAL A 140 12.37 8.13 6.90
CA VAL A 140 11.95 6.73 6.96
C VAL A 140 12.86 6.03 7.96
N PRO A 141 12.35 5.22 8.91
CA PRO A 141 13.20 4.36 9.72
C PRO A 141 14.06 3.46 8.83
N SER A 142 15.20 2.98 9.34
CA SER A 142 16.03 2.09 8.53
C SER A 142 15.20 0.88 8.05
N LEU A 143 15.42 0.48 6.80
CA LEU A 143 14.64 -0.61 6.18
C LEU A 143 14.80 -1.92 6.96
N ASP A 144 15.99 -2.14 7.53
CA ASP A 144 16.28 -3.29 8.40
C ASP A 144 15.44 -3.27 9.69
N SER A 145 15.25 -2.08 10.27
CA SER A 145 14.44 -1.92 11.49
C SER A 145 12.96 -2.13 11.22
N LEU A 146 12.46 -1.73 10.05
CA LEU A 146 11.08 -1.94 9.64
C LEU A 146 10.77 -3.41 9.34
N SER A 147 11.80 -4.21 9.00
CA SER A 147 11.62 -5.63 8.65
C SER A 147 10.47 -5.84 7.67
N TYR A 148 10.50 -5.13 6.53
CA TYR A 148 9.51 -5.33 5.48
C TYR A 148 10.10 -6.09 4.28
N GLY A 149 9.21 -6.75 3.53
CA GLY A 149 9.59 -7.49 2.34
C GLY A 149 8.39 -7.85 1.49
N PHE A 150 8.68 -8.39 0.32
CA PHE A 150 7.69 -8.71 -0.68
C PHE A 150 7.69 -10.21 -0.98
N TRP A 151 6.48 -10.79 -1.00
CA TRP A 151 6.32 -12.16 -1.49
C TRP A 151 6.42 -12.20 -3.01
N SER A 152 7.38 -12.96 -3.51
CA SER A 152 7.52 -13.24 -4.94
C SER A 152 6.83 -14.55 -5.30
N TYR A 153 5.78 -14.47 -6.12
CA TYR A 153 5.11 -15.66 -6.65
C TYR A 153 6.04 -16.49 -7.54
N ARG A 154 6.99 -15.87 -8.23
CA ARG A 154 7.96 -16.56 -9.08
C ARG A 154 8.96 -17.35 -8.25
N LYS A 155 9.50 -16.71 -7.19
CA LYS A 155 10.53 -17.34 -6.34
C LYS A 155 9.94 -18.19 -5.21
N GLN A 156 8.64 -18.07 -4.93
CA GLN A 156 7.95 -18.68 -3.78
C GLN A 156 8.67 -18.37 -2.46
N ALA A 157 9.14 -17.13 -2.32
CA ALA A 157 9.92 -16.66 -1.18
C ALA A 157 9.73 -15.15 -0.98
N PHE A 158 10.06 -14.68 0.21
CA PHE A 158 10.16 -13.24 0.48
C PHE A 158 11.48 -12.69 -0.05
N GLN A 159 11.44 -11.51 -0.61
CA GLN A 159 12.57 -10.79 -1.14
C GLN A 159 12.49 -9.29 -0.85
N THR A 160 13.62 -8.61 -0.97
CA THR A 160 13.69 -7.14 -1.03
C THR A 160 13.15 -6.65 -2.37
N VAL A 161 13.00 -5.33 -2.52
CA VAL A 161 12.65 -4.73 -3.83
C VAL A 161 13.72 -4.93 -4.89
N LYS A 162 14.97 -5.23 -4.48
CA LYS A 162 16.08 -5.54 -5.39
C LYS A 162 16.12 -7.01 -5.80
N GLY A 163 15.13 -7.81 -5.40
CA GLY A 163 15.09 -9.22 -5.70
C GLY A 163 15.96 -10.12 -4.82
N GLU A 164 16.64 -9.58 -3.80
CA GLU A 164 17.44 -10.34 -2.85
C GLU A 164 16.53 -11.15 -1.92
N LEU A 165 16.81 -12.45 -1.77
CA LEU A 165 16.01 -13.30 -0.88
C LEU A 165 16.19 -12.90 0.58
N LEU A 166 15.10 -12.92 1.32
CA LEU A 166 15.11 -12.70 2.76
C LEU A 166 15.23 -14.04 3.50
N GLU A 167 16.17 -14.12 4.43
CA GLU A 167 16.37 -15.31 5.27
C GLU A 167 15.22 -15.56 6.26
N ARG A 168 14.50 -14.49 6.60
CA ARG A 168 13.41 -14.54 7.59
C ARG A 168 12.14 -13.93 7.01
N THR A 169 11.00 -14.43 7.45
CA THR A 169 9.70 -13.83 7.14
C THR A 169 9.65 -12.40 7.67
N PRO A 170 9.42 -11.39 6.83
CA PRO A 170 9.35 -10.01 7.27
C PRO A 170 8.11 -9.77 8.14
N LYS A 171 8.19 -8.81 9.07
CA LYS A 171 7.04 -8.42 9.90
C LYS A 171 5.95 -7.74 9.08
N ILE A 172 6.36 -6.92 8.11
CA ILE A 172 5.48 -6.18 7.22
C ILE A 172 5.62 -6.77 5.82
N MET A 173 4.53 -7.34 5.30
CA MET A 173 4.56 -8.14 4.08
C MET A 173 3.75 -7.46 2.98
N GLY A 174 4.34 -7.31 1.81
CA GLY A 174 3.71 -6.92 0.56
C GLY A 174 3.78 -8.03 -0.50
N ILE A 175 3.15 -7.79 -1.64
CA ILE A 175 3.29 -8.62 -2.83
C ILE A 175 4.28 -7.94 -3.76
N TYR A 176 5.24 -8.70 -4.29
CA TYR A 176 6.18 -8.21 -5.29
C TYR A 176 5.48 -8.04 -6.64
N GLY A 177 5.53 -6.84 -7.17
CA GLY A 177 4.94 -6.47 -8.44
C GLY A 177 4.21 -5.13 -8.38
N LEU A 178 3.98 -4.56 -9.56
CA LEU A 178 3.31 -3.27 -9.68
C LEU A 178 1.85 -3.34 -9.21
N THR A 179 1.48 -2.44 -8.31
CA THR A 179 0.10 -2.32 -7.83
C THR A 179 -0.61 -1.20 -8.58
N THR A 180 -1.72 -1.53 -9.21
CA THR A 180 -2.52 -0.57 -9.97
C THR A 180 -3.34 0.35 -9.05
N ILE A 181 -3.78 1.51 -9.57
CA ILE A 181 -4.66 2.45 -8.83
C ILE A 181 -5.92 1.74 -8.32
N THR A 182 -6.52 0.89 -9.13
CA THR A 182 -7.68 0.09 -8.73
C THR A 182 -7.31 -0.97 -7.68
N GLY A 183 -6.08 -1.49 -7.72
CA GLY A 183 -5.55 -2.41 -6.71
C GLY A 183 -5.49 -1.75 -5.33
N VAL A 184 -4.82 -0.61 -5.20
CA VAL A 184 -4.76 0.15 -3.94
C VAL A 184 -6.16 0.53 -3.46
N ALA A 185 -7.02 1.02 -4.38
CA ALA A 185 -8.38 1.43 -4.06
C ALA A 185 -9.24 0.27 -3.51
N SER A 186 -9.16 -0.92 -4.13
CA SER A 186 -9.91 -2.09 -3.70
C SER A 186 -9.42 -2.62 -2.34
N GLU A 187 -8.10 -2.64 -2.11
CA GLU A 187 -7.54 -3.02 -0.82
C GLU A 187 -7.92 -2.01 0.28
N MET A 188 -7.91 -0.72 -0.04
CA MET A 188 -8.34 0.31 0.89
C MET A 188 -9.81 0.14 1.27
N LYS A 189 -10.70 -0.14 0.31
CA LYS A 189 -12.12 -0.44 0.61
C LYS A 189 -12.26 -1.68 1.49
N ARG A 190 -11.53 -2.77 1.21
CA ARG A 190 -11.55 -3.98 2.06
C ARG A 190 -11.12 -3.68 3.49
N ALA A 191 -10.04 -2.90 3.66
CA ALA A 191 -9.57 -2.51 4.97
C ALA A 191 -10.63 -1.70 5.75
N LEU A 192 -11.33 -0.78 5.08
CA LEU A 192 -12.41 0.01 5.69
C LEU A 192 -13.63 -0.84 6.07
N ILE A 193 -14.00 -1.82 5.22
CA ILE A 193 -15.05 -2.79 5.55
C ILE A 193 -14.67 -3.63 6.77
N ALA A 194 -13.41 -4.12 6.82
CA ALA A 194 -12.92 -4.91 7.94
C ALA A 194 -12.97 -4.14 9.27
N LYS A 195 -12.87 -2.81 9.24
CA LYS A 195 -12.96 -1.90 10.38
C LYS A 195 -14.40 -1.47 10.73
N GLY A 196 -15.38 -1.85 9.94
CA GLY A 196 -16.76 -1.40 10.12
C GLY A 196 -16.98 0.08 9.78
N ILE A 197 -16.08 0.69 9.02
CA ILE A 197 -16.19 2.09 8.56
C ILE A 197 -17.06 2.19 7.30
N LEU A 198 -17.10 1.14 6.50
CA LEU A 198 -17.95 0.98 5.32
C LEU A 198 -18.88 -0.22 5.46
#